data_e26d9cb87bcdea2704b2efe457af417e
#
_entry.id   e26d9cb87bcdea2704b2efe457af417e
#
_cell.length_a   1.000
_cell.length_b   1.000
_cell.length_c   1.000
_cell.angle_alpha   90.00
_cell.angle_beta   90.00
_cell.angle_gamma   90.00
#
_symmetry.space_group_name_H-M   'P 1'
#
loop_
_entity.id
_entity.type
_entity.pdbx_description
1 polymer ?
#
loop_
_entity_poly.entity_id
_entity_poly.type
_entity_poly.pdbx_seq_one_letter_code
_entity_poly.pdbx_strand_id
1 'polypeptide(L)'
;MIIKVDNRETDLLPLIERRIDTIDILEKETAAAATLSATIKNKVSSGGGGQCLVPLHIYQDVDFVEKECDATSNTNETPKTGENEKSHKIKKEQLHIGDIVLEDNAGKQIIVFERKTLNDLAASIKDGRYNEQSFRLDKEAIHNHNIVYIIEGDIERYNEKRGRISKKVLISSMFSLLYYKGFSVFRTNSICETADVIVFFADKYDKTLVTDKSRRAYYGVENAIISTTSPTASPTSPPTPTTPCSMSRTKDKEESEKYCGVFKSHKEKNEYITQDNINIIMLACVPGISSKIATQIMNEYKTIQNLLYQLEKEPEALNTFMMKTESGTTRKISKTCVDNIKKFLLKK
;
A
#
# COMPACT_ATOMS: atom_id res chain seq x y z
N MET A 1 -11.15 -16.81 1.28
CA MET A 1 -10.75 -15.41 0.94
C MET A 1 -10.79 -15.13 -0.54
N ILE A 2 -10.81 -13.84 -0.91
CA ILE A 2 -10.67 -13.38 -2.30
C ILE A 2 -9.33 -12.64 -2.39
N ILE A 3 -8.47 -13.07 -3.33
CA ILE A 3 -7.19 -12.42 -3.64
C ILE A 3 -7.41 -11.67 -4.96
N LYS A 4 -7.46 -10.35 -4.90
CA LYS A 4 -7.54 -9.49 -6.07
C LYS A 4 -6.16 -9.08 -6.49
N VAL A 5 -5.83 -9.22 -7.76
CA VAL A 5 -4.52 -8.90 -8.33
C VAL A 5 -4.69 -7.87 -9.44
N ASP A 6 -3.90 -6.81 -9.41
CA ASP A 6 -3.94 -5.78 -10.44
C ASP A 6 -3.56 -6.35 -11.81
N ASN A 7 -4.20 -5.85 -12.86
CA ASN A 7 -3.97 -6.28 -14.23
C ASN A 7 -2.51 -6.16 -14.68
N ARG A 8 -1.74 -5.28 -14.05
CA ARG A 8 -0.31 -5.01 -14.35
C ARG A 8 0.63 -6.06 -13.77
N GLU A 9 0.19 -6.82 -12.76
CA GLU A 9 0.99 -7.87 -12.09
C GLU A 9 0.97 -9.19 -12.86
N THR A 10 1.38 -9.15 -14.14
CA THR A 10 1.31 -10.29 -15.08
C THR A 10 2.20 -11.44 -14.69
N ASP A 11 3.35 -11.16 -14.07
CA ASP A 11 4.35 -12.18 -13.71
C ASP A 11 4.04 -12.81 -12.35
N LEU A 12 3.39 -12.06 -11.45
CA LEU A 12 3.07 -12.51 -10.10
C LEU A 12 1.81 -13.39 -10.07
N LEU A 13 0.79 -13.06 -10.88
CA LEU A 13 -0.49 -13.77 -10.90
C LEU A 13 -0.35 -15.28 -11.10
N PRO A 14 0.39 -15.79 -12.13
CA PRO A 14 0.54 -17.23 -12.34
C PRO A 14 1.24 -17.95 -11.17
N LEU A 15 2.11 -17.24 -10.43
CA LEU A 15 2.79 -17.80 -9.27
C LEU A 15 1.86 -17.95 -8.09
N ILE A 16 0.98 -16.97 -7.85
CA ILE A 16 -0.07 -17.04 -6.83
C ILE A 16 -1.01 -18.21 -7.15
N GLU A 17 -1.47 -18.33 -8.41
CA GLU A 17 -2.35 -19.42 -8.84
C GLU A 17 -1.72 -20.79 -8.58
N ARG A 18 -0.48 -20.98 -9.01
CA ARG A 18 0.28 -22.24 -8.79
C ARG A 18 0.41 -22.54 -7.30
N ARG A 19 0.66 -21.54 -6.47
CA ARG A 19 0.83 -21.74 -5.02
C ARG A 19 -0.46 -22.20 -4.37
N ILE A 20 -1.59 -21.60 -4.71
CA ILE A 20 -2.91 -22.03 -4.22
C ILE A 20 -3.20 -23.47 -4.65
N ASP A 21 -2.99 -23.80 -5.91
CA ASP A 21 -3.18 -25.18 -6.41
C ASP A 21 -2.32 -26.18 -5.63
N THR A 22 -1.09 -25.81 -5.28
CA THR A 22 -0.18 -26.67 -4.47
C THR A 22 -0.74 -26.88 -3.06
N ILE A 23 -1.22 -25.84 -2.41
CA ILE A 23 -1.80 -25.92 -1.05
C ILE A 23 -3.06 -26.77 -1.08
N ASP A 24 -3.96 -26.56 -2.07
CA ASP A 24 -5.19 -27.33 -2.22
C ASP A 24 -4.92 -28.83 -2.41
N ILE A 25 -3.87 -29.20 -3.14
CA ILE A 25 -3.43 -30.59 -3.31
C ILE A 25 -2.94 -31.17 -1.97
N LEU A 26 -2.06 -30.45 -1.28
CA LEU A 26 -1.49 -30.90 0.00
C LEU A 26 -2.58 -31.06 1.09
N GLU A 27 -3.56 -30.15 1.15
CA GLU A 27 -4.67 -30.24 2.09
C GLU A 27 -5.55 -31.45 1.79
N LYS A 28 -5.81 -31.77 0.52
CA LYS A 28 -6.55 -32.98 0.12
C LYS A 28 -5.81 -34.26 0.48
N GLU A 29 -4.50 -34.32 0.24
CA GLU A 29 -3.66 -35.46 0.60
C GLU A 29 -3.62 -35.69 2.12
N THR A 30 -3.48 -34.61 2.89
CA THR A 30 -3.49 -34.68 4.35
C THR A 30 -4.84 -35.13 4.90
N ALA A 31 -5.96 -34.64 4.34
CA ALA A 31 -7.30 -35.06 4.71
C ALA A 31 -7.55 -36.55 4.36
N ALA A 32 -7.11 -36.99 3.19
CA ALA A 32 -7.20 -38.39 2.78
C ALA A 32 -6.40 -39.32 3.71
N ALA A 33 -5.17 -38.93 4.05
CA ALA A 33 -4.32 -39.67 5.00
C ALA A 33 -4.94 -39.74 6.41
N ALA A 34 -5.54 -38.65 6.88
CA ALA A 34 -6.24 -38.62 8.17
C ALA A 34 -7.48 -39.56 8.18
N THR A 35 -8.24 -39.57 7.06
CA THR A 35 -9.41 -40.45 6.92
C THR A 35 -8.98 -41.92 6.88
N LEU A 36 -7.90 -42.24 6.17
CA LEU A 36 -7.35 -43.61 6.11
C LEU A 36 -6.88 -44.06 7.51
N SER A 37 -6.18 -43.20 8.22
CA SER A 37 -5.73 -43.44 9.60
C SER A 37 -6.88 -43.68 10.57
N ALA A 38 -7.98 -42.90 10.48
CA ALA A 38 -9.17 -43.09 11.27
C ALA A 38 -9.89 -44.42 10.95
N THR A 39 -9.92 -44.78 9.64
CA THR A 39 -10.52 -46.08 9.20
C THR A 39 -9.73 -47.28 9.70
N ILE A 40 -8.39 -47.19 9.71
CA ILE A 40 -7.50 -48.24 10.26
C ILE A 40 -7.70 -48.36 11.78
N LYS A 41 -7.76 -47.25 12.53
CA LYS A 41 -8.03 -47.25 13.96
C LYS A 41 -9.37 -47.91 14.29
N ASN A 42 -10.41 -47.62 13.52
CA ASN A 42 -11.73 -48.23 13.71
C ASN A 42 -11.77 -49.74 13.36
N LYS A 43 -10.95 -50.21 12.42
CA LYS A 43 -10.81 -51.65 12.13
C LYS A 43 -9.98 -52.39 13.16
N VAL A 44 -8.99 -51.73 13.79
CA VAL A 44 -8.15 -52.35 14.84
C VAL A 44 -8.86 -52.41 16.18
N SER A 45 -9.81 -51.51 16.46
CA SER A 45 -10.63 -51.57 17.69
C SER A 45 -11.68 -52.66 17.66
N SER A 46 -11.96 -53.30 16.52
CA SER A 46 -12.90 -54.43 16.39
C SER A 46 -12.23 -55.82 16.31
N GLY A 47 -10.90 -55.90 16.41
CA GLY A 47 -10.15 -57.18 16.42
C GLY A 47 -8.90 -57.03 17.32
N GLY A 48 -8.86 -57.88 18.34
CA GLY A 48 -7.89 -57.85 19.44
C GLY A 48 -6.42 -57.71 19.08
N GLY A 49 -5.74 -56.95 19.85
CA GLY A 49 -4.34 -57.09 20.26
C GLY A 49 -3.29 -57.00 19.19
N GLY A 50 -2.77 -55.81 18.97
CA GLY A 50 -1.50 -55.61 18.21
C GLY A 50 -1.13 -54.13 18.27
N GLN A 51 -0.12 -53.79 19.09
CA GLN A 51 0.50 -52.47 19.08
C GLN A 51 1.18 -52.20 17.75
N CYS A 52 0.55 -51.33 16.94
CA CYS A 52 1.24 -50.77 15.76
C CYS A 52 1.70 -49.37 16.12
N LEU A 53 2.97 -49.20 16.34
CA LEU A 53 3.65 -47.91 16.47
C LEU A 53 3.68 -47.26 15.09
N VAL A 54 2.84 -46.25 14.91
CA VAL A 54 2.92 -45.35 13.75
C VAL A 54 3.76 -44.16 14.18
N PRO A 55 4.87 -43.81 13.46
CA PRO A 55 5.67 -42.66 13.83
C PRO A 55 4.92 -41.36 13.61
N LEU A 56 4.79 -40.60 14.69
CA LEU A 56 4.25 -39.23 14.71
C LEU A 56 5.36 -38.25 14.27
N HIS A 57 5.68 -38.20 12.97
CA HIS A 57 6.63 -37.27 12.42
C HIS A 57 6.18 -36.74 11.07
N ILE A 58 5.17 -35.85 11.05
CA ILE A 58 4.82 -35.04 9.85
C ILE A 58 4.42 -33.62 10.29
N TYR A 59 5.15 -33.00 11.19
CA TYR A 59 5.07 -31.56 11.42
C TYR A 59 6.37 -31.04 12.05
N GLN A 60 7.47 -31.33 11.39
CA GLN A 60 8.73 -30.60 11.61
C GLN A 60 9.41 -30.48 10.24
N ASP A 61 9.74 -29.24 9.89
CA ASP A 61 10.60 -28.87 8.78
C ASP A 61 10.01 -29.05 7.38
N VAL A 62 9.18 -28.06 6.96
CA VAL A 62 9.15 -27.70 5.55
C VAL A 62 10.43 -26.93 5.28
N ASP A 63 11.51 -27.63 5.07
CA ASP A 63 12.72 -27.07 4.50
C ASP A 63 12.39 -26.39 3.18
N PHE A 64 12.74 -25.14 3.11
CA PHE A 64 12.66 -24.29 1.93
C PHE A 64 13.59 -24.88 0.87
N VAL A 65 13.08 -25.81 0.05
CA VAL A 65 13.85 -26.37 -1.05
C VAL A 65 13.79 -25.36 -2.18
N GLU A 66 14.88 -24.62 -2.36
CA GLU A 66 15.19 -23.93 -3.61
C GLU A 66 15.26 -24.94 -4.75
N LYS A 67 14.17 -25.13 -5.47
CA LYS A 67 14.20 -25.71 -6.82
C LYS A 67 14.20 -24.59 -7.83
N GLU A 68 15.31 -24.47 -8.53
CA GLU A 68 15.47 -23.64 -9.71
C GLU A 68 14.28 -23.84 -10.65
N CYS A 69 13.68 -22.72 -11.07
CA CYS A 69 12.58 -22.68 -12.04
C CYS A 69 13.17 -22.87 -13.44
N ASP A 70 13.42 -24.11 -13.85
CA ASP A 70 13.66 -24.41 -15.24
C ASP A 70 12.33 -24.47 -16.02
N ALA A 71 12.18 -23.49 -16.90
CA ALA A 71 11.10 -23.42 -17.85
C ALA A 71 11.41 -24.33 -19.03
N THR A 72 10.92 -25.56 -19.00
CA THR A 72 10.58 -26.33 -20.22
C THR A 72 9.90 -27.65 -19.85
N SER A 73 8.64 -27.81 -20.20
CA SER A 73 8.13 -28.93 -21.02
C SER A 73 6.60 -28.96 -21.06
N ASN A 74 6.11 -28.94 -22.29
CA ASN A 74 4.76 -29.31 -22.70
C ASN A 74 4.40 -30.70 -22.23
N THR A 75 3.17 -30.89 -21.73
CA THR A 75 2.32 -32.02 -22.17
C THR A 75 0.86 -31.72 -21.82
N ASN A 76 0.02 -31.84 -22.85
CA ASN A 76 -1.43 -31.91 -22.80
C ASN A 76 -1.89 -33.10 -21.95
N GLU A 77 -2.92 -32.86 -21.14
CA GLU A 77 -4.15 -33.65 -21.16
C GLU A 77 -5.03 -33.30 -19.97
N THR A 78 -6.21 -32.83 -20.28
CA THR A 78 -7.30 -32.60 -19.34
C THR A 78 -8.02 -33.89 -18.98
N PRO A 79 -8.46 -34.05 -17.75
CA PRO A 79 -9.77 -34.61 -17.48
C PRO A 79 -10.68 -33.58 -16.82
N LYS A 80 -11.79 -33.31 -17.50
CA LYS A 80 -12.95 -32.63 -16.94
C LYS A 80 -13.56 -33.54 -15.88
N THR A 81 -13.59 -33.12 -14.63
CA THR A 81 -14.61 -33.55 -13.65
C THR A 81 -14.56 -32.67 -12.41
N GLY A 82 -15.73 -32.11 -12.05
CA GLY A 82 -16.01 -31.56 -10.73
C GLY A 82 -15.34 -30.20 -10.44
N GLU A 83 -16.11 -29.14 -10.37
CA GLU A 83 -15.67 -27.85 -9.82
C GLU A 83 -15.17 -28.05 -8.38
N ASN A 84 -13.89 -28.32 -8.21
CA ASN A 84 -13.22 -28.31 -6.91
C ASN A 84 -13.20 -26.87 -6.43
N GLU A 85 -13.96 -26.52 -5.42
CA GLU A 85 -13.88 -25.23 -4.75
C GLU A 85 -12.44 -25.02 -4.25
N LYS A 86 -11.74 -24.05 -4.84
CA LYS A 86 -10.40 -23.66 -4.40
C LYS A 86 -10.49 -22.99 -3.04
N SER A 87 -9.47 -23.16 -2.21
CA SER A 87 -9.37 -22.55 -0.86
C SER A 87 -9.49 -21.03 -0.94
N HIS A 88 -8.90 -20.43 -1.97
CA HIS A 88 -8.97 -19.01 -2.24
C HIS A 88 -9.44 -18.71 -3.67
N LYS A 89 -10.26 -17.66 -3.81
CA LYS A 89 -10.73 -17.18 -5.12
C LYS A 89 -9.81 -16.07 -5.61
N ILE A 90 -9.27 -16.21 -6.82
CA ILE A 90 -8.45 -15.18 -7.45
C ILE A 90 -9.30 -14.36 -8.39
N LYS A 91 -9.13 -13.04 -8.37
CA LYS A 91 -9.72 -12.09 -9.31
C LYS A 91 -8.65 -11.17 -9.88
N LYS A 92 -8.52 -11.17 -11.20
CA LYS A 92 -7.71 -10.20 -11.92
C LYS A 92 -8.57 -9.02 -12.30
N GLU A 93 -8.26 -7.84 -11.80
CA GLU A 93 -8.99 -6.60 -12.10
C GLU A 93 -8.06 -5.38 -12.01
N GLN A 94 -8.51 -4.25 -12.54
CA GLN A 94 -7.78 -3.00 -12.34
C GLN A 94 -8.07 -2.50 -10.93
N LEU A 95 -7.04 -2.47 -10.08
CA LEU A 95 -7.17 -1.99 -8.72
C LEU A 95 -7.04 -0.47 -8.66
N HIS A 96 -7.90 0.15 -7.86
CA HIS A 96 -7.83 1.57 -7.57
C HIS A 96 -6.55 1.92 -6.79
N ILE A 97 -6.16 1.02 -5.89
CA ILE A 97 -4.99 1.19 -5.03
C ILE A 97 -4.29 -0.13 -4.74
N GLY A 98 -2.96 -0.05 -4.58
CA GLY A 98 -2.11 -1.21 -4.38
C GLY A 98 -1.98 -2.08 -5.62
N ASP A 99 -1.26 -3.16 -5.48
CA ASP A 99 -1.04 -4.15 -6.55
C ASP A 99 -1.80 -5.44 -6.26
N ILE A 100 -2.01 -5.77 -4.97
CA ILE A 100 -2.81 -6.92 -4.54
C ILE A 100 -3.68 -6.51 -3.34
N VAL A 101 -4.94 -7.01 -3.29
CA VAL A 101 -5.87 -6.80 -2.18
C VAL A 101 -6.42 -8.12 -1.68
N LEU A 102 -6.34 -8.38 -0.39
CA LEU A 102 -7.04 -9.47 0.25
C LEU A 102 -8.39 -8.99 0.76
N GLU A 103 -9.46 -9.65 0.33
CA GLU A 103 -10.83 -9.39 0.78
C GLU A 103 -11.41 -10.62 1.46
N ASP A 104 -12.26 -10.40 2.45
CA ASP A 104 -13.08 -11.46 3.01
C ASP A 104 -14.26 -11.81 2.08
N ASN A 105 -15.03 -12.84 2.45
CA ASN A 105 -16.18 -13.26 1.67
C ASN A 105 -17.34 -12.25 1.69
N ALA A 106 -17.29 -11.25 2.57
CA ALA A 106 -18.25 -10.14 2.64
C ALA A 106 -17.82 -8.93 1.77
N GLY A 107 -16.66 -9.01 1.10
CA GLY A 107 -16.12 -7.92 0.28
C GLY A 107 -15.38 -6.85 1.07
N LYS A 108 -15.07 -7.10 2.34
CA LYS A 108 -14.29 -6.17 3.15
C LYS A 108 -12.80 -6.35 2.86
N GLN A 109 -12.13 -5.27 2.53
CA GLN A 109 -10.67 -5.24 2.37
C GLN A 109 -9.98 -5.47 3.72
N ILE A 110 -9.09 -6.45 3.78
CA ILE A 110 -8.36 -6.84 4.97
C ILE A 110 -6.92 -6.36 4.92
N ILE A 111 -6.25 -6.57 3.80
CA ILE A 111 -4.85 -6.16 3.57
C ILE A 111 -4.73 -5.65 2.14
N VAL A 112 -3.99 -4.56 1.99
CA VAL A 112 -3.57 -4.03 0.69
C VAL A 112 -2.06 -4.17 0.58
N PHE A 113 -1.58 -4.81 -0.49
CA PHE A 113 -0.15 -4.91 -0.78
C PHE A 113 0.25 -3.94 -1.88
N GLU A 114 1.34 -3.24 -1.66
CA GLU A 114 2.08 -2.49 -2.68
C GLU A 114 3.42 -3.20 -2.88
N ARG A 115 3.59 -3.84 -4.04
CA ARG A 115 4.81 -4.57 -4.41
C ARG A 115 5.79 -3.64 -5.09
N LYS A 116 7.05 -3.70 -4.67
CA LYS A 116 8.06 -2.84 -5.27
C LYS A 116 9.43 -3.49 -5.23
N THR A 117 10.03 -3.72 -6.41
CA THR A 117 11.42 -4.18 -6.46
C THR A 117 12.37 -3.09 -5.93
N LEU A 118 13.56 -3.45 -5.47
CA LEU A 118 14.57 -2.47 -5.04
C LEU A 118 14.91 -1.46 -6.15
N ASN A 119 14.92 -1.91 -7.41
CA ASN A 119 15.17 -1.02 -8.55
C ASN A 119 14.01 -0.04 -8.78
N ASP A 120 12.77 -0.50 -8.65
CA ASP A 120 11.57 0.36 -8.81
C ASP A 120 11.43 1.31 -7.64
N LEU A 121 11.81 0.88 -6.43
CA LEU A 121 11.89 1.76 -5.27
C LEU A 121 12.90 2.89 -5.52
N ALA A 122 14.10 2.55 -5.99
CA ALA A 122 15.13 3.54 -6.34
C ALA A 122 14.63 4.51 -7.42
N ALA A 123 14.00 4.00 -8.48
CA ALA A 123 13.43 4.82 -9.54
C ALA A 123 12.32 5.73 -9.00
N SER A 124 11.41 5.21 -8.19
CA SER A 124 10.29 5.99 -7.64
C SER A 124 10.75 7.09 -6.67
N ILE A 125 11.83 6.85 -5.90
CA ILE A 125 12.44 7.88 -5.04
C ILE A 125 13.02 9.00 -5.91
N LYS A 126 13.79 8.64 -6.93
CA LYS A 126 14.41 9.60 -7.85
C LYS A 126 13.38 10.44 -8.58
N ASP A 127 12.32 9.81 -9.09
CA ASP A 127 11.27 10.48 -9.86
C ASP A 127 10.23 11.17 -8.95
N GLY A 128 10.28 10.95 -7.62
CA GLY A 128 9.36 11.47 -6.61
C GLY A 128 8.00 10.79 -6.58
N ARG A 129 7.79 9.73 -7.36
CA ARG A 129 6.58 8.90 -7.32
C ARG A 129 6.40 8.20 -5.97
N TYR A 130 7.51 7.92 -5.27
CA TYR A 130 7.50 7.34 -3.91
C TYR A 130 6.62 8.15 -2.94
N ASN A 131 6.79 9.47 -2.91
CA ASN A 131 6.02 10.31 -1.99
C ASN A 131 4.54 10.39 -2.40
N GLU A 132 4.26 10.47 -3.68
CA GLU A 132 2.89 10.55 -4.20
C GLU A 132 2.13 9.24 -3.98
N GLN A 133 2.72 8.08 -4.30
CA GLN A 133 2.09 6.78 -4.07
C GLN A 133 1.81 6.54 -2.59
N SER A 134 2.80 6.82 -1.73
CA SER A 134 2.61 6.64 -0.30
C SER A 134 1.61 7.63 0.32
N PHE A 135 1.49 8.85 -0.25
CA PHE A 135 0.45 9.79 0.16
C PHE A 135 -0.96 9.27 -0.18
N ARG A 136 -1.15 8.70 -1.37
CA ARG A 136 -2.44 8.12 -1.76
C ARG A 136 -2.83 6.96 -0.86
N LEU A 137 -1.90 6.05 -0.60
CA LEU A 137 -2.11 4.92 0.31
C LEU A 137 -2.47 5.37 1.73
N ASP A 138 -1.87 6.46 2.21
CA ASP A 138 -2.17 7.06 3.52
C ASP A 138 -3.59 7.65 3.63
N LYS A 139 -4.26 7.89 2.50
CA LYS A 139 -5.61 8.44 2.44
C LYS A 139 -6.72 7.39 2.34
N GLU A 140 -6.36 6.14 2.22
CA GLU A 140 -7.34 5.06 2.15
C GLU A 140 -8.08 4.86 3.47
N ALA A 141 -9.29 4.32 3.36
CA ALA A 141 -10.13 4.02 4.53
C ALA A 141 -9.55 2.89 5.40
N ILE A 142 -8.65 2.08 4.83
CA ILE A 142 -7.96 1.01 5.55
C ILE A 142 -6.85 1.58 6.42
N HIS A 143 -6.68 1.05 7.63
CA HIS A 143 -5.62 1.51 8.53
C HIS A 143 -4.24 1.26 7.92
N ASN A 144 -3.30 2.22 8.07
CA ASN A 144 -1.96 2.16 7.46
C ASN A 144 -1.19 0.87 7.78
N HIS A 145 -1.35 0.31 8.98
CA HIS A 145 -0.74 -0.97 9.35
C HIS A 145 -1.19 -2.15 8.48
N ASN A 146 -2.41 -2.09 7.93
CA ASN A 146 -2.96 -3.11 7.03
C ASN A 146 -2.54 -2.88 5.57
N ILE A 147 -1.78 -1.83 5.30
CA ILE A 147 -1.12 -1.59 4.02
C ILE A 147 0.30 -2.14 4.13
N VAL A 148 0.60 -3.15 3.34
CA VAL A 148 1.87 -3.88 3.38
C VAL A 148 2.69 -3.56 2.15
N TYR A 149 3.81 -2.87 2.34
CA TYR A 149 4.82 -2.72 1.29
C TYR A 149 5.68 -3.97 1.21
N ILE A 150 5.60 -4.70 0.11
CA ILE A 150 6.51 -5.81 -0.17
C ILE A 150 7.69 -5.26 -0.97
N ILE A 151 8.86 -5.21 -0.33
CA ILE A 151 10.09 -4.76 -0.98
C ILE A 151 10.89 -5.97 -1.42
N GLU A 152 10.87 -6.21 -2.74
CA GLU A 152 11.45 -7.40 -3.38
C GLU A 152 12.88 -7.18 -3.81
N GLY A 153 13.73 -8.16 -3.51
CA GLY A 153 15.13 -8.24 -3.94
C GLY A 153 16.14 -8.24 -2.82
N ASP A 154 17.35 -8.67 -3.15
CA ASP A 154 18.49 -8.74 -2.25
C ASP A 154 19.21 -7.39 -2.20
N ILE A 155 19.20 -6.74 -1.03
CA ILE A 155 19.85 -5.45 -0.83
C ILE A 155 21.38 -5.55 -0.93
N GLU A 156 21.96 -6.68 -0.59
CA GLU A 156 23.40 -6.90 -0.71
C GLU A 156 23.84 -6.88 -2.17
N ARG A 157 23.04 -7.47 -3.05
CA ARG A 157 23.28 -7.52 -4.50
C ARG A 157 22.83 -6.27 -5.25
N TYR A 158 22.16 -5.34 -4.58
CA TYR A 158 21.68 -4.11 -5.22
C TYR A 158 22.85 -3.26 -5.75
N ASN A 159 22.78 -2.88 -7.04
CA ASN A 159 23.81 -2.11 -7.71
C ASN A 159 23.51 -0.60 -7.63
N GLU A 160 24.18 0.10 -6.72
CA GLU A 160 24.02 1.55 -6.51
C GLU A 160 24.36 2.38 -7.74
N LYS A 161 25.34 1.96 -8.53
CA LYS A 161 25.75 2.67 -9.75
C LYS A 161 24.66 2.65 -10.80
N ARG A 162 23.98 1.52 -10.98
CA ARG A 162 22.88 1.36 -11.92
C ARG A 162 21.64 2.12 -11.44
N GLY A 163 21.26 1.94 -10.18
CA GLY A 163 20.07 2.59 -9.58
C GLY A 163 20.25 4.07 -9.29
N ARG A 164 21.50 4.57 -9.22
CA ARG A 164 21.85 5.97 -8.85
C ARG A 164 21.29 6.43 -7.50
N ILE A 165 20.97 5.49 -6.65
CA ILE A 165 20.49 5.66 -5.27
C ILE A 165 21.31 4.72 -4.40
N SER A 166 21.79 5.19 -3.25
CA SER A 166 22.57 4.35 -2.33
C SER A 166 21.68 3.38 -1.54
N LYS A 167 22.24 2.24 -1.12
CA LYS A 167 21.58 1.29 -0.21
C LYS A 167 21.05 2.01 1.05
N LYS A 168 21.81 2.97 1.58
CA LYS A 168 21.41 3.77 2.74
C LYS A 168 20.11 4.53 2.50
N VAL A 169 19.90 5.10 1.33
CA VAL A 169 18.67 5.82 0.97
C VAL A 169 17.50 4.84 0.86
N LEU A 170 17.72 3.65 0.28
CA LEU A 170 16.68 2.60 0.22
C LEU A 170 16.25 2.16 1.63
N ILE A 171 17.20 1.88 2.51
CA ILE A 171 16.91 1.51 3.90
C ILE A 171 16.17 2.64 4.61
N SER A 172 16.62 3.90 4.44
CA SER A 172 15.97 5.06 5.03
C SER A 172 14.54 5.25 4.52
N SER A 173 14.27 4.95 3.23
CA SER A 173 12.91 5.03 2.69
C SER A 173 12.00 3.94 3.25
N MET A 174 12.50 2.71 3.43
CA MET A 174 11.76 1.62 4.11
C MET A 174 11.46 1.99 5.57
N PHE A 175 12.43 2.57 6.29
CA PHE A 175 12.20 3.08 7.63
C PHE A 175 11.13 4.18 7.65
N SER A 176 11.15 5.07 6.67
CA SER A 176 10.14 6.13 6.55
C SER A 176 8.72 5.58 6.31
N LEU A 177 8.57 4.53 5.48
CA LEU A 177 7.30 3.83 5.31
C LEU A 177 6.81 3.21 6.62
N LEU A 178 7.71 2.49 7.29
CA LEU A 178 7.39 1.77 8.53
C LEU A 178 7.08 2.72 9.69
N TYR A 179 7.98 3.65 9.98
CA TYR A 179 7.96 4.43 11.21
C TYR A 179 7.12 5.70 11.10
N TYR A 180 7.34 6.51 10.05
CA TYR A 180 6.65 7.80 9.92
C TYR A 180 5.27 7.68 9.28
N LYS A 181 5.07 6.71 8.38
CA LYS A 181 3.79 6.51 7.69
C LYS A 181 2.95 5.39 8.30
N GLY A 182 3.52 4.57 9.18
CA GLY A 182 2.80 3.50 9.87
C GLY A 182 2.41 2.32 8.98
N PHE A 183 2.99 2.21 7.78
CA PHE A 183 2.76 1.06 6.91
C PHE A 183 3.54 -0.16 7.41
N SER A 184 3.03 -1.35 7.16
CA SER A 184 3.82 -2.58 7.33
C SER A 184 4.80 -2.71 6.18
N VAL A 185 6.05 -3.10 6.47
CA VAL A 185 7.08 -3.33 5.44
C VAL A 185 7.56 -4.77 5.54
N PHE A 186 7.38 -5.54 4.49
CA PHE A 186 7.84 -6.91 4.38
C PHE A 186 8.88 -7.03 3.27
N ARG A 187 9.93 -7.82 3.49
CA ARG A 187 10.97 -8.03 2.49
C ARG A 187 10.93 -9.44 1.96
N THR A 188 11.06 -9.56 0.65
CA THR A 188 11.20 -10.82 -0.07
C THR A 188 12.43 -10.77 -0.97
N ASN A 189 13.02 -11.90 -1.27
CA ASN A 189 14.20 -11.99 -2.13
C ASN A 189 13.82 -12.19 -3.61
N SER A 190 12.63 -12.73 -3.87
CA SER A 190 12.18 -13.07 -5.21
C SER A 190 10.66 -12.92 -5.36
N ILE A 191 10.20 -12.87 -6.60
CA ILE A 191 8.78 -12.86 -6.94
C ILE A 191 8.07 -14.15 -6.48
N CYS A 192 8.77 -15.30 -6.47
CA CYS A 192 8.23 -16.56 -5.94
C CYS A 192 7.94 -16.44 -4.44
N GLU A 193 8.90 -15.93 -3.66
CA GLU A 193 8.70 -15.66 -2.23
C GLU A 193 7.59 -14.65 -1.98
N THR A 194 7.47 -13.64 -2.85
CA THR A 194 6.37 -12.66 -2.79
C THR A 194 5.01 -13.35 -2.95
N ALA A 195 4.88 -14.26 -3.92
CA ALA A 195 3.67 -15.04 -4.11
C ALA A 195 3.35 -15.91 -2.89
N ASP A 196 4.37 -16.60 -2.33
CA ASP A 196 4.23 -17.40 -1.13
C ASP A 196 3.72 -16.59 0.05
N VAL A 197 4.30 -15.42 0.31
CA VAL A 197 3.91 -14.52 1.39
C VAL A 197 2.45 -14.09 1.26
N ILE A 198 2.01 -13.70 0.06
CA ILE A 198 0.62 -13.27 -0.18
C ILE A 198 -0.35 -14.40 0.12
N VAL A 199 -0.08 -15.61 -0.39
CA VAL A 199 -0.95 -16.78 -0.17
C VAL A 199 -0.92 -17.20 1.30
N PHE A 200 0.23 -17.22 1.96
CA PHE A 200 0.33 -17.54 3.38
C PHE A 200 -0.42 -16.53 4.27
N PHE A 201 -0.44 -15.25 3.91
CA PHE A 201 -1.24 -14.27 4.65
C PHE A 201 -2.73 -14.54 4.51
N ALA A 202 -3.20 -14.87 3.30
CA ALA A 202 -4.58 -15.23 3.04
C ALA A 202 -4.98 -16.50 3.82
N ASP A 203 -4.18 -17.55 3.74
CA ASP A 203 -4.39 -18.82 4.42
C ASP A 203 -4.36 -18.66 5.94
N LYS A 204 -3.38 -17.92 6.47
CA LYS A 204 -3.29 -17.65 7.90
C LYS A 204 -4.49 -16.90 8.44
N TYR A 205 -4.97 -15.92 7.67
CA TYR A 205 -6.16 -15.15 8.04
C TYR A 205 -7.40 -16.05 8.11
N ASP A 206 -7.67 -16.85 7.06
CA ASP A 206 -8.81 -17.77 7.03
C ASP A 206 -8.75 -18.81 8.17
N LYS A 207 -7.60 -19.44 8.37
CA LYS A 207 -7.40 -20.41 9.49
C LYS A 207 -7.60 -19.76 10.85
N THR A 208 -7.17 -18.52 11.03
CA THR A 208 -7.36 -17.80 12.29
C THR A 208 -8.84 -17.51 12.55
N LEU A 209 -9.61 -17.12 11.53
CA LEU A 209 -11.05 -16.88 11.68
C LEU A 209 -11.84 -18.14 12.05
N VAL A 210 -11.40 -19.30 11.57
CA VAL A 210 -12.02 -20.59 11.89
C VAL A 210 -11.71 -21.01 13.34
N THR A 211 -10.46 -20.84 13.77
CA THR A 211 -9.98 -21.30 15.08
C THR A 211 -10.29 -20.33 16.21
N ASP A 212 -10.25 -19.05 15.96
CA ASP A 212 -10.47 -18.00 16.95
C ASP A 212 -11.23 -16.81 16.35
N LYS A 213 -12.57 -16.91 16.34
CA LYS A 213 -13.45 -15.85 15.84
C LYS A 213 -13.35 -14.54 16.63
N SER A 214 -12.78 -14.55 17.83
CA SER A 214 -12.56 -13.37 18.67
C SER A 214 -11.29 -12.60 18.27
N ARG A 215 -10.38 -13.26 17.55
CA ARG A 215 -9.10 -12.66 17.17
C ARG A 215 -9.28 -11.62 16.07
N ARG A 216 -8.87 -10.41 16.38
CA ARG A 216 -9.00 -9.26 15.49
C ARG A 216 -7.65 -8.72 15.10
N ALA A 217 -7.59 -8.03 13.96
CA ALA A 217 -6.40 -7.25 13.59
C ALA A 217 -6.10 -6.23 14.69
N TYR A 218 -4.81 -5.96 14.92
CA TYR A 218 -4.35 -5.03 15.97
C TYR A 218 -5.01 -3.66 15.86
N TYR A 219 -5.21 -3.19 14.63
CA TYR A 219 -5.94 -1.97 14.30
C TYR A 219 -7.27 -2.29 13.60
N GLY A 220 -8.14 -3.05 14.25
CA GLY A 220 -9.51 -3.25 13.78
C GLY A 220 -10.37 -2.00 14.04
N VAL A 221 -11.30 -1.73 13.15
CA VAL A 221 -12.19 -0.55 13.21
C VAL A 221 -12.95 -0.45 14.53
N GLU A 222 -13.15 -1.56 15.26
CA GLU A 222 -13.87 -1.61 16.52
C GLU A 222 -13.02 -1.27 17.76
N ASN A 223 -11.69 -1.26 17.65
CA ASN A 223 -10.81 -0.86 18.77
C ASN A 223 -10.76 0.66 19.00
N ALA A 224 -11.24 1.47 18.05
CA ALA A 224 -11.30 2.92 18.19
C ALA A 224 -12.42 3.40 19.12
N ILE A 225 -13.40 2.55 19.45
CA ILE A 225 -14.57 2.93 20.26
C ILE A 225 -14.41 2.60 21.76
N ILE A 226 -13.47 1.71 22.13
CA ILE A 226 -13.35 1.22 23.50
C ILE A 226 -12.46 2.09 24.41
N SER A 227 -11.71 3.04 23.85
CA SER A 227 -10.78 3.87 24.64
C SER A 227 -11.38 5.18 25.20
N THR A 228 -12.69 5.42 25.10
CA THR A 228 -13.33 6.66 25.57
C THR A 228 -14.55 6.50 26.49
N THR A 229 -14.75 5.34 27.11
CA THR A 229 -15.77 5.25 28.15
C THR A 229 -15.17 4.83 29.49
N SER A 230 -14.73 5.80 30.28
CA SER A 230 -14.70 5.68 31.71
C SER A 230 -16.13 5.75 32.24
N PRO A 231 -16.55 4.83 33.11
CA PRO A 231 -17.90 4.87 33.64
C PRO A 231 -17.97 5.77 34.87
N THR A 232 -18.46 7.00 34.72
CA THR A 232 -19.13 7.71 35.82
C THR A 232 -19.83 8.95 35.29
N ALA A 233 -21.14 8.93 35.22
CA ALA A 233 -22.06 9.94 35.70
C ALA A 233 -23.49 9.71 35.16
N SER A 234 -24.45 9.81 36.02
CA SER A 234 -25.90 9.61 35.89
C SER A 234 -26.57 10.61 34.93
N PRO A 235 -27.78 10.29 34.43
CA PRO A 235 -28.44 11.06 33.39
C PRO A 235 -29.30 12.19 33.96
N THR A 236 -29.09 13.41 33.51
CA THR A 236 -30.12 14.46 33.62
C THR A 236 -29.99 15.48 32.48
N SER A 237 -31.12 15.71 31.81
CA SER A 237 -31.48 16.75 30.87
C SER A 237 -31.24 16.56 29.35
N PRO A 238 -32.21 16.96 28.50
CA PRO A 238 -32.24 16.72 27.05
C PRO A 238 -31.33 17.66 26.25
N PRO A 239 -30.81 17.25 25.10
CA PRO A 239 -29.89 18.07 24.30
C PRO A 239 -30.65 19.07 23.43
N THR A 240 -30.27 20.31 23.54
CA THR A 240 -30.56 21.38 22.59
C THR A 240 -29.79 21.13 21.28
N PRO A 241 -30.36 21.48 20.09
CA PRO A 241 -29.68 21.25 18.82
C PRO A 241 -28.52 22.22 18.62
N THR A 242 -27.30 21.73 18.72
CA THR A 242 -26.09 22.48 18.40
C THR A 242 -25.78 22.36 16.91
N THR A 243 -25.67 23.50 16.28
CA THR A 243 -25.20 23.83 14.93
C THR A 243 -23.92 23.04 14.56
N PRO A 244 -23.74 22.57 13.31
CA PRO A 244 -22.54 21.83 12.90
C PRO A 244 -21.31 22.74 12.96
N CYS A 245 -20.35 22.29 13.76
CA CYS A 245 -19.08 22.96 13.97
C CYS A 245 -18.24 22.96 12.68
N SER A 246 -17.74 24.12 12.31
CA SER A 246 -16.93 24.46 11.14
C SER A 246 -15.49 23.89 11.15
N MET A 247 -15.29 22.63 11.58
CA MET A 247 -13.96 22.00 11.66
C MET A 247 -13.47 21.30 10.37
N SER A 248 -14.31 21.18 9.32
CA SER A 248 -13.93 20.48 8.09
C SER A 248 -13.00 21.31 7.18
N ARG A 249 -13.18 22.63 7.13
CA ARG A 249 -12.44 23.49 6.18
C ARG A 249 -10.94 23.62 6.42
N THR A 250 -10.46 23.46 7.65
CA THR A 250 -9.03 23.57 7.96
C THR A 250 -8.26 22.29 7.64
N LYS A 251 -8.86 21.12 7.86
CA LYS A 251 -8.25 19.81 7.50
C LYS A 251 -8.10 19.64 5.99
N ASP A 252 -9.14 19.96 5.23
CA ASP A 252 -9.15 19.86 3.77
C ASP A 252 -8.07 20.76 3.14
N LYS A 253 -7.82 21.94 3.73
CA LYS A 253 -6.81 22.88 3.25
C LYS A 253 -5.38 22.38 3.52
N GLU A 254 -5.09 21.87 4.73
CA GLU A 254 -3.79 21.28 5.06
C GLU A 254 -3.49 20.04 4.21
N GLU A 255 -4.50 19.23 3.91
CA GLU A 255 -4.36 18.06 3.05
C GLU A 255 -4.09 18.43 1.60
N SER A 256 -4.79 19.44 1.08
CA SER A 256 -4.57 19.98 -0.25
C SER A 256 -3.15 20.54 -0.41
N GLU A 257 -2.63 21.27 0.60
CA GLU A 257 -1.27 21.78 0.61
C GLU A 257 -0.21 20.65 0.69
N LYS A 258 -0.49 19.58 1.45
CA LYS A 258 0.38 18.40 1.50
C LYS A 258 0.46 17.69 0.15
N TYR A 259 -0.67 17.57 -0.56
CA TYR A 259 -0.69 16.97 -1.89
C TYR A 259 0.12 17.76 -2.91
N CYS A 260 0.03 19.08 -2.90
CA CYS A 260 0.87 19.93 -3.76
C CYS A 260 2.37 19.68 -3.58
N GLY A 261 2.80 19.29 -2.37
CA GLY A 261 4.18 18.94 -2.05
C GLY A 261 4.68 17.65 -2.69
N VAL A 262 3.77 16.72 -3.00
CA VAL A 262 4.09 15.39 -3.54
C VAL A 262 3.64 15.20 -4.99
N PHE A 263 2.85 16.14 -5.53
CA PHE A 263 2.29 16.05 -6.87
C PHE A 263 3.37 15.96 -7.95
N LYS A 264 3.25 14.96 -8.80
CA LYS A 264 3.96 14.87 -10.08
C LYS A 264 2.97 14.50 -11.17
N SER A 265 3.02 15.30 -12.24
CA SER A 265 2.11 15.23 -13.38
C SER A 265 1.99 13.82 -13.98
N HIS A 266 0.94 13.10 -13.62
CA HIS A 266 0.43 11.94 -14.34
C HIS A 266 -1.07 12.09 -14.56
N LYS A 267 -1.51 11.75 -15.78
CA LYS A 267 -2.85 12.05 -16.33
C LYS A 267 -4.05 11.38 -15.62
N GLU A 268 -3.84 10.51 -14.64
CA GLU A 268 -4.89 9.62 -14.13
C GLU A 268 -5.41 9.95 -12.72
N LYS A 269 -5.06 11.11 -12.13
CA LYS A 269 -5.30 11.35 -10.70
C LYS A 269 -6.04 12.65 -10.42
N ASN A 270 -7.24 12.78 -11.00
CA ASN A 270 -8.08 13.99 -10.85
C ASN A 270 -8.69 14.17 -9.45
N GLU A 271 -8.78 13.11 -8.64
CA GLU A 271 -9.47 13.13 -7.35
C GLU A 271 -8.85 14.08 -6.32
N TYR A 272 -7.52 14.23 -6.37
CA TYR A 272 -6.79 15.11 -5.45
C TYR A 272 -6.51 16.51 -6.02
N ILE A 273 -6.96 16.78 -7.24
CA ILE A 273 -6.85 18.10 -7.86
C ILE A 273 -8.14 18.85 -7.58
N THR A 274 -8.05 19.92 -6.83
CA THR A 274 -9.17 20.76 -6.43
C THR A 274 -9.01 22.17 -6.99
N GLN A 275 -10.10 22.97 -6.97
CA GLN A 275 -10.02 24.39 -7.36
C GLN A 275 -9.03 25.18 -6.49
N ASP A 276 -8.83 24.78 -5.25
CA ASP A 276 -7.93 25.46 -4.32
C ASP A 276 -6.46 25.16 -4.60
N ASN A 277 -6.14 23.92 -5.03
CA ASN A 277 -4.74 23.51 -5.22
C ASN A 277 -4.24 23.54 -6.67
N ILE A 278 -5.12 23.60 -7.65
CA ILE A 278 -4.75 23.58 -9.06
C ILE A 278 -3.76 24.71 -9.42
N ASN A 279 -3.94 25.91 -8.88
CA ASN A 279 -3.06 27.03 -9.13
C ASN A 279 -1.64 26.81 -8.58
N ILE A 280 -1.53 26.16 -7.41
CA ILE A 280 -0.24 25.78 -6.79
C ILE A 280 0.46 24.73 -7.65
N ILE A 281 -0.27 23.72 -8.09
CA ILE A 281 0.23 22.64 -8.94
C ILE A 281 0.74 23.21 -10.27
N MET A 282 -0.05 24.05 -10.93
CA MET A 282 0.34 24.70 -12.20
C MET A 282 1.60 25.54 -12.02
N LEU A 283 1.71 26.33 -10.97
CA LEU A 283 2.89 27.13 -10.71
C LEU A 283 4.13 26.28 -10.38
N ALA A 284 3.95 25.15 -9.67
CA ALA A 284 5.02 24.22 -9.36
C ALA A 284 5.56 23.46 -10.60
N CYS A 285 4.80 23.44 -11.71
CA CYS A 285 5.29 22.90 -12.99
C CYS A 285 6.32 23.81 -13.67
N VAL A 286 6.44 25.08 -13.27
CA VAL A 286 7.47 25.97 -13.81
C VAL A 286 8.85 25.54 -13.31
N PRO A 287 9.85 25.34 -14.20
CA PRO A 287 11.18 24.90 -13.81
C PRO A 287 11.82 25.80 -12.74
N GLY A 288 12.36 25.15 -11.69
CA GLY A 288 13.00 25.83 -10.55
C GLY A 288 12.05 26.34 -9.48
N ILE A 289 10.74 26.11 -9.61
CA ILE A 289 9.75 26.45 -8.57
C ILE A 289 9.38 25.18 -7.81
N SER A 290 9.71 25.16 -6.53
CA SER A 290 9.24 24.09 -5.63
C SER A 290 7.79 24.33 -5.22
N SER A 291 7.09 23.24 -4.81
CA SER A 291 5.75 23.35 -4.27
C SER A 291 5.64 24.32 -3.09
N LYS A 292 6.66 24.39 -2.22
CA LYS A 292 6.72 25.36 -1.10
C LYS A 292 6.72 26.80 -1.57
N ILE A 293 7.48 27.11 -2.64
CA ILE A 293 7.52 28.44 -3.26
C ILE A 293 6.17 28.74 -3.91
N ALA A 294 5.63 27.77 -4.67
CA ALA A 294 4.33 27.91 -5.33
C ALA A 294 3.21 28.18 -4.33
N THR A 295 3.18 27.43 -3.21
CA THR A 295 2.17 27.60 -2.15
C THR A 295 2.23 29.01 -1.57
N GLN A 296 3.40 29.55 -1.25
CA GLN A 296 3.52 30.87 -0.65
C GLN A 296 3.14 32.00 -1.63
N ILE A 297 3.52 31.85 -2.90
CA ILE A 297 3.09 32.79 -3.96
C ILE A 297 1.56 32.74 -4.12
N MET A 298 0.98 31.56 -4.20
CA MET A 298 -0.49 31.42 -4.37
C MET A 298 -1.26 31.82 -3.14
N ASN A 299 -0.71 31.73 -1.94
CA ASN A 299 -1.32 32.29 -0.74
C ASN A 299 -1.49 33.81 -0.81
N GLU A 300 -0.55 34.50 -1.45
CA GLU A 300 -0.61 35.96 -1.65
C GLU A 300 -1.52 36.31 -2.85
N TYR A 301 -1.24 35.75 -4.01
CA TYR A 301 -1.91 36.12 -5.25
C TYR A 301 -3.21 35.39 -5.53
N LYS A 302 -3.52 34.30 -4.79
CA LYS A 302 -4.72 33.45 -4.87
C LYS A 302 -4.85 32.65 -6.17
N THR A 303 -4.71 33.28 -7.33
CA THR A 303 -4.81 32.63 -8.65
C THR A 303 -3.64 32.99 -9.55
N ILE A 304 -3.32 32.11 -10.52
CA ILE A 304 -2.33 32.40 -11.53
C ILE A 304 -2.73 33.63 -12.35
N GLN A 305 -4.01 33.80 -12.66
CA GLN A 305 -4.50 34.95 -13.41
C GLN A 305 -4.22 36.27 -12.67
N ASN A 306 -4.44 36.31 -11.37
CA ASN A 306 -4.13 37.49 -10.57
C ASN A 306 -2.63 37.73 -10.47
N LEU A 307 -1.82 36.66 -10.34
CA LEU A 307 -0.35 36.76 -10.37
C LEU A 307 0.13 37.39 -11.69
N LEU A 308 -0.39 36.90 -12.83
CA LEU A 308 0.00 37.42 -14.14
C LEU A 308 -0.41 38.90 -14.31
N TYR A 309 -1.63 39.24 -13.91
CA TYR A 309 -2.13 40.60 -13.96
C TYR A 309 -1.28 41.57 -13.12
N GLN A 310 -0.85 41.14 -11.92
CA GLN A 310 0.03 41.96 -11.09
C GLN A 310 1.43 42.09 -11.70
N LEU A 311 1.97 41.02 -12.28
CA LEU A 311 3.29 41.06 -12.93
C LEU A 311 3.29 41.87 -14.23
N GLU A 312 2.17 41.97 -14.93
CA GLU A 312 2.01 42.89 -16.08
C GLU A 312 2.05 44.37 -15.65
N LYS A 313 1.43 44.69 -14.48
CA LYS A 313 1.44 46.02 -13.92
C LYS A 313 2.78 46.39 -13.28
N GLU A 314 3.31 45.47 -12.48
CA GLU A 314 4.56 45.65 -11.74
C GLU A 314 5.49 44.46 -11.99
N PRO A 315 6.31 44.49 -13.03
CA PRO A 315 7.20 43.39 -13.37
C PRO A 315 8.18 42.99 -12.28
N GLU A 316 8.46 43.88 -11.33
CA GLU A 316 9.41 43.68 -10.23
C GLU A 316 8.74 43.23 -8.91
N ALA A 317 7.43 43.04 -8.89
CA ALA A 317 6.68 42.68 -7.66
C ALA A 317 7.22 41.43 -6.96
N LEU A 318 7.63 40.40 -7.72
CA LEU A 318 8.21 39.17 -7.15
C LEU A 318 9.65 39.33 -6.64
N ASN A 319 10.40 40.34 -7.06
CA ASN A 319 11.77 40.60 -6.58
C ASN A 319 11.79 41.06 -5.11
N THR A 320 10.70 41.63 -4.66
CA THR A 320 10.50 42.10 -3.28
C THR A 320 9.76 41.08 -2.43
N PHE A 321 9.25 40.01 -3.03
CA PHE A 321 8.47 39.00 -2.33
C PHE A 321 9.29 38.22 -1.30
N MET A 322 8.81 38.21 -0.05
CA MET A 322 9.46 37.55 1.08
C MET A 322 8.79 36.25 1.45
N MET A 323 9.53 35.17 1.38
CA MET A 323 9.07 33.84 1.79
C MET A 323 9.36 33.57 3.26
N LYS A 324 8.45 32.93 3.97
CA LYS A 324 8.67 32.41 5.33
C LYS A 324 9.28 31.00 5.26
N THR A 325 10.38 30.80 5.95
CA THR A 325 10.98 29.46 6.11
C THR A 325 10.35 28.73 7.29
N GLU A 326 10.53 27.41 7.37
CA GLU A 326 10.05 26.58 8.48
C GLU A 326 10.68 26.99 9.83
N SER A 327 11.88 27.58 9.79
CA SER A 327 12.56 28.14 10.95
C SER A 327 12.06 29.52 11.37
N GLY A 328 11.00 30.05 10.74
CA GLY A 328 10.43 31.37 11.03
C GLY A 328 11.20 32.54 10.41
N THR A 329 12.33 32.31 9.76
CA THR A 329 13.09 33.35 9.06
C THR A 329 12.45 33.69 7.72
N THR A 330 12.63 34.93 7.26
CA THR A 330 12.15 35.37 5.95
C THR A 330 13.30 35.47 4.97
N ARG A 331 13.08 35.05 3.72
CA ARG A 331 14.07 35.21 2.63
C ARG A 331 13.38 35.60 1.33
N LYS A 332 14.12 36.29 0.46
CA LYS A 332 13.62 36.61 -0.91
C LYS A 332 13.56 35.36 -1.78
N ILE A 333 12.67 35.35 -2.74
CA ILE A 333 12.66 34.36 -3.83
C ILE A 333 13.97 34.51 -4.63
N SER A 334 14.51 33.37 -5.12
CA SER A 334 15.72 33.43 -5.96
C SER A 334 15.40 34.10 -7.29
N LYS A 335 16.36 34.87 -7.80
CA LYS A 335 16.24 35.56 -9.09
C LYS A 335 15.88 34.57 -10.21
N THR A 336 16.49 33.40 -10.21
CA THR A 336 16.18 32.32 -11.19
C THR A 336 14.72 31.91 -11.19
N CYS A 337 14.08 31.81 -10.01
CA CYS A 337 12.65 31.49 -9.93
C CYS A 337 11.80 32.62 -10.53
N VAL A 338 12.12 33.87 -10.22
CA VAL A 338 11.41 35.05 -10.78
C VAL A 338 11.56 35.11 -12.30
N ASP A 339 12.79 34.93 -12.81
CA ASP A 339 13.06 34.93 -14.23
C ASP A 339 12.31 33.79 -14.96
N ASN A 340 12.24 32.61 -14.36
CA ASN A 340 11.49 31.50 -14.94
C ASN A 340 9.97 31.75 -14.93
N ILE A 341 9.40 32.33 -13.87
CA ILE A 341 7.99 32.74 -13.86
C ILE A 341 7.72 33.71 -15.03
N LYS A 342 8.53 34.76 -15.14
CA LYS A 342 8.41 35.75 -16.22
C LYS A 342 8.55 35.09 -17.60
N LYS A 343 9.56 34.22 -17.77
CA LYS A 343 9.85 33.55 -19.04
C LYS A 343 8.75 32.61 -19.51
N PHE A 344 8.17 31.83 -18.62
CA PHE A 344 7.23 30.74 -18.98
C PHE A 344 5.77 31.17 -18.91
N LEU A 345 5.44 32.16 -18.08
CA LEU A 345 4.05 32.55 -17.83
C LEU A 345 3.68 33.92 -18.42
N LEU A 346 4.63 34.84 -18.61
CA LEU A 346 4.37 36.11 -19.29
C LEU A 346 4.72 35.96 -20.77
N LYS A 347 3.77 36.27 -21.65
CA LYS A 347 4.06 36.48 -23.10
C LYS A 347 4.93 37.71 -23.25
N LYS A 348 6.04 37.57 -24.01
CA LYS A 348 6.74 38.72 -24.56
C LYS A 348 5.94 39.35 -25.67
#